data_61a0a428bdda6eaa2fab65e75e651e47
#
_entry.id   61a0a428bdda6eaa2fab65e75e651e47
#
_cell.length_a   1.000
_cell.length_b   1.000
_cell.length_c   1.000
_cell.angle_alpha   90.00
_cell.angle_beta   90.00
_cell.angle_gamma   90.00
#
_symmetry.space_group_name_H-M   'P 1'
#
loop_
_entity.id
_entity.type
_entity.pdbx_description
1 polymer ?
#
loop_
_entity_poly.entity_id
_entity_poly.type
_entity_poly.pdbx_seq_one_letter_code
_entity_poly.pdbx_strand_id
1 'polypeptide(L)' 'MGKIFLQLICDECKQIILEKEGQENLSYEKFPITDEEALEIDKSHRGHECHIEAVEKS' A
#
# COMPACT_ATOMS: atom_id res chain seq x y z
N MET A 1 -22.59 -5.28 1.82
CA MET A 1 -21.26 -5.89 1.81
C MET A 1 -20.20 -4.82 1.61
N GLY A 2 -19.15 -4.90 2.39
CA GLY A 2 -18.06 -3.93 2.28
C GLY A 2 -17.09 -4.27 1.16
N LYS A 3 -16.27 -3.32 0.83
CA LYS A 3 -15.18 -3.52 -0.12
C LYS A 3 -13.86 -3.61 0.63
N ILE A 4 -12.95 -4.40 0.10
CA ILE A 4 -11.63 -4.54 0.69
C ILE A 4 -10.68 -3.58 -0.04
N PHE A 5 -9.94 -2.79 0.75
CA PHE A 5 -8.89 -1.92 0.24
C PHE A 5 -7.56 -2.31 0.85
N LEU A 6 -6.54 -2.28 0.03
CA LEU A 6 -5.19 -2.55 0.48
C LEU A 6 -4.46 -1.22 0.62
N GLN A 7 -3.92 -0.98 1.79
CA GLN A 7 -3.20 0.25 2.09
C GLN A 7 -1.72 -0.05 2.27
N LEU A 8 -0.90 0.65 1.52
CA LEU A 8 0.55 0.60 1.71
C LEU A 8 0.91 1.67 2.72
N ILE A 9 1.41 1.25 3.86
CA ILE A 9 1.67 2.15 4.99
C ILE A 9 3.16 2.19 5.27
N CYS A 10 3.69 3.40 5.39
CA CYS A 10 5.08 3.59 5.78
C CYS A 10 5.17 3.59 7.31
N ASP A 11 5.92 2.64 7.87
CA ASP A 11 6.07 2.52 9.31
C ASP A 11 6.84 3.69 9.92
N GLU A 12 7.80 4.23 9.17
CA GLU A 12 8.60 5.36 9.64
C GLU A 12 7.79 6.65 9.69
N CYS A 13 7.00 6.90 8.65
CA CYS A 13 6.18 8.10 8.57
C CYS A 13 4.82 7.95 9.24
N LYS A 14 4.40 6.72 9.48
CA LYS A 14 3.08 6.38 10.03
C LYS A 14 1.96 6.96 9.18
N GLN A 15 2.16 6.91 7.88
CA GLN A 15 1.20 7.46 6.91
C GLN A 15 0.88 6.43 5.84
N ILE A 16 -0.33 6.54 5.32
CA ILE A 16 -0.74 5.73 4.19
C ILE A 16 -0.16 6.35 2.93
N ILE A 17 0.66 5.58 2.22
CA ILE A 17 1.27 6.04 0.98
C ILE A 17 0.30 5.88 -0.18
N LEU A 18 -0.28 4.69 -0.29
CA LEU A 18 -1.20 4.33 -1.38
C LEU A 18 -2.35 3.51 -0.83
N GLU A 19 -3.50 3.63 -1.49
CA GLU A 19 -4.65 2.80 -1.19
C GLU A 19 -5.22 2.30 -2.50
N LYS A 20 -5.39 1.01 -2.62
CA LYS A 20 -5.94 0.37 -3.82
C LYS A 20 -7.02 -0.60 -3.43
N GLU A 21 -8.09 -0.68 -4.22
CA GLU A 21 -9.10 -1.70 -4.03
C GLU A 21 -8.53 -3.05 -4.47
N GLY A 22 -8.71 -4.06 -3.66
CA GLY A 22 -8.14 -5.36 -3.96
C GLY A 22 -8.72 -6.48 -3.12
N GLN A 23 -8.05 -7.60 -3.14
CA GLN A 23 -8.44 -8.78 -2.39
C GLN A 23 -7.58 -8.93 -1.14
N GLU A 24 -8.20 -9.49 -0.12
CA GLU A 24 -7.60 -9.66 1.19
C GLU A 24 -6.27 -10.40 1.20
N ASN A 25 -6.12 -11.36 0.29
CA ASN A 25 -4.94 -12.22 0.23
C ASN A 25 -3.91 -11.78 -0.80
N LEU A 26 -3.97 -10.53 -1.24
CA LEU A 26 -2.98 -10.01 -2.17
C LEU A 26 -1.66 -9.77 -1.44
N SER A 27 -0.57 -10.34 -1.96
CA SER A 27 0.75 -10.15 -1.38
C SER A 27 1.36 -8.82 -1.85
N TYR A 28 2.41 -8.39 -1.16
CA TYR A 28 3.14 -7.18 -1.54
C TYR A 28 3.59 -7.21 -3.00
N GLU A 29 4.09 -8.35 -3.45
CA GLU A 29 4.57 -8.51 -4.82
C GLU A 29 3.48 -8.34 -5.87
N LYS A 30 2.24 -8.62 -5.48
CA LYS A 30 1.08 -8.50 -6.37
C LYS A 30 0.32 -7.20 -6.19
N PHE A 31 0.81 -6.33 -5.32
CA PHE A 31 0.17 -5.04 -5.11
C PHE A 31 0.27 -4.21 -6.39
N PRO A 32 -0.85 -3.66 -6.89
CA PRO A 32 -0.87 -2.99 -8.19
C PRO A 32 -0.25 -1.60 -8.15
N ILE A 33 1.08 -1.56 -8.09
CA ILE A 33 1.83 -0.31 -8.09
C ILE A 33 2.40 -0.09 -9.48
N THR A 34 2.22 1.11 -10.03
CA THR A 34 2.82 1.48 -11.29
C THR A 34 4.29 1.83 -11.10
N ASP A 35 5.04 1.86 -12.19
CA ASP A 35 6.46 2.22 -12.12
C ASP A 35 6.65 3.64 -11.57
N GLU A 36 5.77 4.55 -11.93
CA GLU A 36 5.82 5.92 -11.43
C GLU A 36 5.57 5.97 -9.93
N GLU A 37 4.60 5.22 -9.45
CA GLU A 37 4.30 5.14 -8.03
C GLU A 37 5.47 4.53 -7.26
N ALA A 38 6.09 3.50 -7.83
CA ALA A 38 7.25 2.87 -7.21
C ALA A 38 8.42 3.85 -7.10
N LEU A 39 8.65 4.66 -8.12
CA LEU A 39 9.69 5.67 -8.09
C LEU A 39 9.43 6.73 -7.04
N GLU A 40 8.18 7.17 -6.91
CA GLU A 40 7.81 8.15 -5.89
C GLU A 40 8.04 7.60 -4.48
N ILE A 41 7.67 6.36 -4.26
CA ILE A 41 7.88 5.70 -2.97
C ILE A 41 9.37 5.61 -2.67
N ASP A 42 10.16 5.22 -3.66
CA ASP A 42 11.60 5.10 -3.49
C ASP A 42 12.26 6.44 -3.16
N LYS A 43 11.80 7.52 -3.78
CA LYS A 43 12.32 8.86 -3.51
C LYS A 43 11.91 9.38 -2.13
N SER A 44 10.65 9.20 -1.78
CA SER A 44 10.08 9.77 -0.55
C SER A 44 10.31 8.92 0.67
N HIS A 45 10.40 7.61 0.50
CA HIS A 45 10.45 6.65 1.61
C HIS A 45 11.63 5.69 1.50
N ARG A 46 12.69 6.12 0.86
CA ARG A 46 13.87 5.30 0.67
C ARG A 46 14.46 4.90 2.02
N GLY A 47 14.65 3.59 2.20
CA GLY A 47 15.16 3.06 3.45
C GLY A 47 14.10 2.92 4.54
N HIS A 48 12.87 3.33 4.28
CA HIS A 48 11.78 3.18 5.23
C HIS A 48 11.14 1.81 5.07
N GLU A 49 10.72 1.24 6.16
CA GLU A 49 9.96 0.00 6.14
C GLU A 49 8.50 0.30 5.89
N CYS A 50 7.89 -0.48 5.01
CA CYS A 50 6.48 -0.33 4.69
C CYS A 50 5.80 -1.68 4.77
N HIS A 51 4.50 -1.66 5.01
CA HIS A 51 3.71 -2.88 5.03
C HIS A 51 2.36 -2.63 4.38
N ILE A 52 1.67 -3.71 4.07
CA ILE A 52 0.34 -3.62 3.47
C ILE A 52 -0.69 -4.11 4.49
N GLU A 53 -1.74 -3.34 4.65
CA GLU A 53 -2.87 -3.72 5.48
C GLU A 53 -4.14 -3.78 4.64
N ALA A 54 -4.95 -4.80 4.90
CA ALA A 54 -6.26 -4.92 4.28
C ALA A 54 -7.29 -4.31 5.21
N VAL A 55 -8.11 -3.41 4.68
CA VAL A 55 -9.19 -2.79 5.45
C VAL A 55 -10.50 -2.96 4.71
N GLU A 56 -11.58 -3.14 5.44
CA GLU A 56 -12.91 -3.25 4.87
C GLU A 56 -13.65 -1.93 5.06
N LYS A 57 -14.20 -1.43 3.96
CA LYS A 57 -15.02 -0.21 3.98
C LYS A 57 -16.40 -0.52 3.43
N SER A 58 -17.39 -0.06 4.10
CA SER A 58 -18.79 -0.24 3.68
C SER A 58 -19.23 0.90 2.78
#